data_0e2356217f89567677e6073b0dcb632a
#
_entry.id   0e2356217f89567677e6073b0dcb632a
#
_cell.length_a   1.000
_cell.length_b   1.000
_cell.length_c   1.000
_cell.angle_alpha   90.00
_cell.angle_beta   90.00
_cell.angle_gamma   90.00
#
_symmetry.space_group_name_H-M   'P 1'
#
loop_
_entity.id
_entity.type
_entity.pdbx_description
1 polymer ?
#
loop_
_entity_poly.entity_id
_entity_poly.type
_entity_poly.pdbx_seq_one_letter_code
_entity_poly.pdbx_strand_id
1 'polypeptide(L)'
;IEEPAEHCIWLLCAPSAQDVLPTIRSRTRIVNLAVPSTQAVAGFLTSTTNVEPKVAQRAARLAEGHIGIAKLYATDERVMSDRDELVVGVLNLARASDAVLLAGNLIDNAKAQAEADANRITAGQEAEFRRINGLAPSDRIPPKLRGAFNQIAKKDDVKRLVTRRTRDVLDRALNSIASIYRD
;
A
#
# COMPACT_ATOMS: atom_id res chain seq x y z
N ILE A 1 4.82 -23.93 -15.33
CA ILE A 1 6.26 -23.61 -15.13
C ILE A 1 7.15 -24.63 -15.87
N GLU A 2 6.68 -25.86 -16.09
CA GLU A 2 7.47 -26.89 -16.78
C GLU A 2 7.65 -26.60 -18.27
N GLU A 3 6.64 -26.06 -18.91
CA GLU A 3 6.67 -25.65 -20.32
C GLU A 3 6.12 -24.22 -20.44
N PRO A 4 6.96 -23.19 -20.21
CA PRO A 4 6.51 -21.83 -20.42
C PRO A 4 6.21 -21.60 -21.92
N ALA A 5 5.15 -20.85 -22.21
CA ALA A 5 4.90 -20.39 -23.56
C ALA A 5 6.12 -19.58 -24.08
N GLU A 6 6.37 -19.65 -25.39
CA GLU A 6 7.41 -18.82 -26.02
C GLU A 6 7.22 -17.36 -25.64
N HIS A 7 8.31 -16.69 -25.25
CA HIS A 7 8.33 -15.29 -24.79
C HIS A 7 7.67 -15.02 -23.40
N CYS A 8 7.47 -16.06 -22.56
CA CYS A 8 6.96 -15.91 -21.20
C CYS A 8 8.10 -15.89 -20.17
N ILE A 9 8.13 -14.87 -19.31
CA ILE A 9 9.04 -14.78 -18.17
C ILE A 9 8.23 -14.83 -16.88
N TRP A 10 8.53 -15.80 -16.02
CA TRP A 10 7.90 -15.93 -14.71
C TRP A 10 8.75 -15.26 -13.63
N LEU A 11 8.17 -14.30 -12.89
CA LEU A 11 8.76 -13.70 -11.71
C LEU A 11 8.00 -14.21 -10.48
N LEU A 12 8.66 -15.05 -9.69
CA LEU A 12 8.11 -15.64 -8.47
C LEU A 12 8.67 -14.88 -7.26
N CYS A 13 7.82 -14.26 -6.47
CA CYS A 13 8.20 -13.57 -5.26
C CYS A 13 7.84 -14.42 -4.04
N ALA A 14 8.81 -14.65 -3.16
CA ALA A 14 8.62 -15.36 -1.90
C ALA A 14 9.45 -14.70 -0.79
N PRO A 15 9.03 -14.78 0.47
CA PRO A 15 9.79 -14.25 1.60
C PRO A 15 11.15 -14.92 1.76
N SER A 16 11.21 -16.22 1.47
CA SER A 16 12.44 -17.02 1.50
C SER A 16 12.46 -18.02 0.35
N ALA A 17 13.65 -18.34 -0.15
CA ALA A 17 13.81 -19.41 -1.14
C ALA A 17 13.34 -20.79 -0.60
N GLN A 18 13.32 -20.97 0.72
CA GLN A 18 12.87 -22.21 1.37
C GLN A 18 11.33 -22.37 1.33
N ASP A 19 10.58 -21.27 1.19
CA ASP A 19 9.13 -21.29 1.10
C ASP A 19 8.64 -21.73 -0.30
N VAL A 20 9.58 -21.82 -1.26
CA VAL A 20 9.29 -22.28 -2.62
C VAL A 20 9.52 -23.78 -2.74
N LEU A 21 8.55 -24.50 -3.29
CA LEU A 21 8.68 -25.96 -3.50
C LEU A 21 9.99 -26.31 -4.22
N PRO A 22 10.69 -27.37 -3.81
CA PRO A 22 11.97 -27.77 -4.39
C PRO A 22 11.90 -27.97 -5.91
N THR A 23 10.78 -28.48 -6.42
CA THR A 23 10.53 -28.70 -7.86
C THR A 23 10.47 -27.40 -8.66
N ILE A 24 9.96 -26.31 -8.06
CA ILE A 24 9.93 -24.98 -8.67
C ILE A 24 11.30 -24.33 -8.54
N ARG A 25 11.90 -24.41 -7.33
CA ARG A 25 13.20 -23.82 -7.04
C ARG A 25 14.32 -24.36 -7.93
N SER A 26 14.32 -25.67 -8.25
CA SER A 26 15.32 -26.27 -9.12
C SER A 26 15.25 -25.80 -10.59
N ARG A 27 14.12 -25.21 -10.99
CA ARG A 27 13.86 -24.73 -12.37
C ARG A 27 13.90 -23.21 -12.49
N THR A 28 14.21 -22.51 -11.39
CA THR A 28 14.22 -21.04 -11.33
C THR A 28 15.59 -20.52 -10.92
N ARG A 29 15.92 -19.33 -11.39
CA ARG A 29 17.11 -18.60 -10.91
C ARG A 29 16.72 -17.82 -9.66
N ILE A 30 17.42 -18.09 -8.55
CA ILE A 30 17.20 -17.36 -7.30
C ILE A 30 17.95 -16.03 -7.36
N VAL A 31 17.23 -14.94 -7.06
CA VAL A 31 17.76 -13.61 -6.88
C VAL A 31 17.41 -13.15 -5.47
N ASN A 32 18.39 -13.03 -4.60
CA ASN A 32 18.18 -12.52 -3.25
C ASN A 32 18.13 -10.99 -3.27
N LEU A 33 17.05 -10.42 -2.72
CA LEU A 33 16.91 -8.98 -2.55
C LEU A 33 17.36 -8.61 -1.14
N ALA A 34 18.36 -7.75 -1.04
CA ALA A 34 18.79 -7.20 0.24
C ALA A 34 17.89 -6.05 0.66
N VAL A 35 17.67 -5.88 1.97
CA VAL A 35 17.02 -4.72 2.52
C VAL A 35 17.91 -3.49 2.28
N PRO A 36 17.43 -2.45 1.59
CA PRO A 36 18.24 -1.29 1.30
C PRO A 36 18.53 -0.48 2.56
N SER A 37 19.69 0.16 2.60
CA SER A 37 20.04 1.09 3.69
C SER A 37 19.15 2.33 3.67
N THR A 38 18.98 2.97 4.83
CA THR A 38 18.24 4.25 4.95
C THR A 38 18.77 5.31 3.97
N GLN A 39 20.08 5.38 3.78
CA GLN A 39 20.70 6.31 2.86
C GLN A 39 20.34 6.00 1.39
N ALA A 40 20.35 4.71 1.01
CA ALA A 40 19.96 4.29 -0.33
C ALA A 40 18.49 4.62 -0.62
N VAL A 41 17.58 4.38 0.37
CA VAL A 41 16.16 4.73 0.24
C VAL A 41 15.97 6.24 0.15
N ALA A 42 16.64 7.04 0.98
CA ALA A 42 16.55 8.50 0.92
C ALA A 42 17.05 9.06 -0.42
N GLY A 43 18.17 8.53 -0.93
CA GLY A 43 18.69 8.90 -2.26
C GLY A 43 17.73 8.54 -3.39
N PHE A 44 17.10 7.36 -3.32
CA PHE A 44 16.06 6.94 -4.27
C PHE A 44 14.85 7.90 -4.23
N LEU A 45 14.38 8.26 -3.05
CA LEU A 45 13.24 9.19 -2.92
C LEU A 45 13.56 10.56 -3.52
N THR A 46 14.71 11.12 -3.20
CA THR A 46 15.13 12.43 -3.78
C THR A 46 15.29 12.39 -5.29
N SER A 47 15.71 11.29 -5.87
CA SER A 47 15.88 11.15 -7.32
C SER A 47 14.56 10.86 -8.07
N THR A 48 13.57 10.24 -7.43
CA THR A 48 12.34 9.80 -8.09
C THR A 48 11.11 10.61 -7.72
N THR A 49 11.17 11.34 -6.60
CA THR A 49 10.08 12.21 -6.12
C THR A 49 10.66 13.61 -5.88
N ASN A 50 9.92 14.65 -6.16
CA ASN A 50 10.37 16.02 -5.96
C ASN A 50 10.22 16.46 -4.48
N VAL A 51 10.72 15.65 -3.54
CA VAL A 51 10.63 15.92 -2.10
C VAL A 51 11.95 16.46 -1.56
N GLU A 52 11.85 17.29 -0.52
CA GLU A 52 13.02 17.84 0.15
C GLU A 52 13.89 16.73 0.76
N PRO A 53 15.24 16.82 0.70
CA PRO A 53 16.14 15.80 1.25
C PRO A 53 15.91 15.43 2.72
N LYS A 54 15.51 16.42 3.54
CA LYS A 54 15.17 16.19 4.96
C LYS A 54 13.93 15.31 5.12
N VAL A 55 12.90 15.53 4.29
CA VAL A 55 11.66 14.73 4.26
C VAL A 55 11.98 13.30 3.80
N ALA A 56 12.77 13.18 2.71
CA ALA A 56 13.20 11.87 2.19
C ALA A 56 13.98 11.07 3.24
N GLN A 57 14.91 11.71 3.96
CA GLN A 57 15.71 11.07 5.00
C GLN A 57 14.85 10.62 6.19
N ARG A 58 13.91 11.47 6.64
CA ARG A 58 12.96 11.12 7.70
C ARG A 58 12.08 9.94 7.29
N ALA A 59 11.48 9.99 6.11
CA ALA A 59 10.63 8.95 5.57
C ALA A 59 11.38 7.61 5.41
N ALA A 60 12.62 7.64 4.89
CA ALA A 60 13.47 6.47 4.74
C ALA A 60 13.81 5.81 6.09
N ARG A 61 14.11 6.62 7.11
CA ARG A 61 14.40 6.11 8.47
C ARG A 61 13.19 5.42 9.08
N LEU A 62 12.00 6.06 8.99
CA LEU A 62 10.77 5.53 9.57
C LEU A 62 10.20 4.32 8.83
N ALA A 63 10.58 4.12 7.58
CA ALA A 63 10.14 3.00 6.76
C ALA A 63 11.03 1.75 6.84
N GLU A 64 12.16 1.80 7.54
CA GLU A 64 13.03 0.65 7.85
C GLU A 64 13.37 -0.23 6.63
N GLY A 65 13.72 0.41 5.52
CA GLY A 65 14.05 -0.27 4.26
C GLY A 65 12.86 -0.61 3.36
N HIS A 66 11.62 -0.35 3.80
CA HIS A 66 10.44 -0.58 2.98
C HIS A 66 10.19 0.60 2.03
N ILE A 67 10.70 0.53 0.79
CA ILE A 67 10.66 1.61 -0.20
C ILE A 67 9.25 2.15 -0.44
N GLY A 68 8.24 1.28 -0.52
CA GLY A 68 6.84 1.67 -0.74
C GLY A 68 6.29 2.52 0.41
N ILE A 69 6.58 2.16 1.66
CA ILE A 69 6.20 2.93 2.85
C ILE A 69 6.98 4.23 2.91
N ALA A 70 8.28 4.21 2.61
CA ALA A 70 9.11 5.41 2.55
C ALA A 70 8.57 6.42 1.55
N LYS A 71 8.20 5.97 0.35
CA LYS A 71 7.57 6.81 -0.67
C LYS A 71 6.25 7.40 -0.18
N LEU A 72 5.41 6.58 0.45
CA LEU A 72 4.12 7.03 1.00
C LEU A 72 4.31 8.13 2.06
N TYR A 73 5.23 7.92 3.01
CA TYR A 73 5.56 8.92 4.03
C TYR A 73 6.17 10.21 3.48
N ALA A 74 6.91 10.11 2.38
CA ALA A 74 7.53 11.28 1.74
C ALA A 74 6.55 12.10 0.89
N THR A 75 5.53 11.46 0.30
CA THR A 75 4.64 12.10 -0.68
C THR A 75 3.23 12.39 -0.16
N ASP A 76 2.84 11.79 0.97
CA ASP A 76 1.53 11.99 1.58
C ASP A 76 1.69 12.52 3.02
N GLU A 77 1.54 13.83 3.15
CA GLU A 77 1.67 14.54 4.44
C GLU A 77 0.66 14.06 5.48
N ARG A 78 -0.54 13.67 5.04
CA ARG A 78 -1.58 13.13 5.95
C ARG A 78 -1.11 11.83 6.59
N VAL A 79 -0.57 10.91 5.81
CA VAL A 79 -0.11 9.61 6.33
C VAL A 79 1.04 9.80 7.32
N MET A 80 1.90 10.78 7.09
CA MET A 80 2.97 11.13 8.02
C MET A 80 2.41 11.75 9.31
N SER A 81 1.45 12.67 9.20
CA SER A 81 0.78 13.31 10.35
C SER A 81 0.04 12.29 11.20
N ASP A 82 -0.78 11.43 10.57
CA ASP A 82 -1.52 10.35 11.25
C ASP A 82 -0.58 9.43 12.05
N ARG A 83 0.61 9.13 11.47
CA ARG A 83 1.64 8.36 12.17
C ARG A 83 2.18 9.11 13.39
N ASP A 84 2.52 10.38 13.24
CA ASP A 84 3.08 11.18 14.33
C ASP A 84 2.06 11.36 15.45
N GLU A 85 0.79 11.61 15.12
CA GLU A 85 -0.30 11.69 16.08
C GLU A 85 -0.50 10.37 16.85
N LEU A 86 -0.44 9.24 16.15
CA LEU A 86 -0.52 7.92 16.77
C LEU A 86 0.63 7.70 17.75
N VAL A 87 1.86 8.02 17.35
CA VAL A 87 3.06 7.90 18.22
C VAL A 87 2.92 8.77 19.46
N VAL A 88 2.52 10.03 19.30
CA VAL A 88 2.27 10.94 20.43
C VAL A 88 1.15 10.41 21.32
N GLY A 89 0.07 9.90 20.72
CA GLY A 89 -1.04 9.29 21.47
C GLY A 89 -0.59 8.10 22.32
N VAL A 90 0.24 7.21 21.76
CA VAL A 90 0.77 6.04 22.49
C VAL A 90 1.70 6.46 23.63
N LEU A 91 2.59 7.44 23.40
CA LEU A 91 3.51 7.94 24.42
C LEU A 91 2.81 8.66 25.57
N ASN A 92 1.62 9.19 25.35
CA ASN A 92 0.83 9.91 26.36
C ASN A 92 -0.24 9.04 27.04
N LEU A 93 -0.25 7.71 26.82
CA LEU A 93 -1.19 6.81 27.48
C LEU A 93 -0.95 6.80 29.00
N ALA A 94 -1.95 7.25 29.76
CA ALA A 94 -1.90 7.26 31.21
C ALA A 94 -2.77 6.17 31.84
N ARG A 95 -3.83 5.74 31.15
CA ARG A 95 -4.82 4.78 31.66
C ARG A 95 -5.18 3.75 30.59
N ALA A 96 -5.62 2.58 31.01
CA ALA A 96 -6.10 1.54 30.10
C ALA A 96 -7.29 2.01 29.22
N SER A 97 -8.16 2.89 29.75
CA SER A 97 -9.24 3.51 28.98
C SER A 97 -8.75 4.31 27.78
N ASP A 98 -7.62 5.00 27.93
CA ASP A 98 -7.05 5.84 26.86
C ASP A 98 -6.56 4.97 25.71
N ALA A 99 -5.99 3.80 26.02
CA ALA A 99 -5.58 2.82 25.02
C ALA A 99 -6.77 2.26 24.22
N VAL A 100 -7.91 2.00 24.90
CA VAL A 100 -9.14 1.51 24.22
C VAL A 100 -9.68 2.57 23.26
N LEU A 101 -9.73 3.83 23.71
CA LEU A 101 -10.18 4.95 22.88
C LEU A 101 -9.24 5.17 21.68
N LEU A 102 -7.93 5.15 21.90
CA LEU A 102 -6.94 5.29 20.82
C LEU A 102 -7.07 4.15 19.78
N ALA A 103 -7.24 2.91 20.23
CA ALA A 103 -7.46 1.77 19.36
C ALA A 103 -8.76 1.89 18.54
N GLY A 104 -9.86 2.35 19.17
CA GLY A 104 -11.12 2.62 18.49
C GLY A 104 -10.95 3.66 17.37
N ASN A 105 -10.35 4.81 17.70
CA ASN A 105 -10.09 5.88 16.73
C ASN A 105 -9.19 5.39 15.58
N LEU A 106 -8.15 4.60 15.88
CA LEU A 106 -7.28 4.03 14.86
C LEU A 106 -8.04 3.13 13.87
N ILE A 107 -8.93 2.28 14.37
CA ILE A 107 -9.74 1.38 13.54
C ILE A 107 -10.70 2.17 12.66
N ASP A 108 -11.37 3.18 13.21
CA ASP A 108 -12.35 3.98 12.48
C ASP A 108 -11.65 4.85 11.42
N ASN A 109 -10.52 5.46 11.73
CA ASN A 109 -9.70 6.19 10.77
C ASN A 109 -9.17 5.27 9.65
N ALA A 110 -8.71 4.06 9.98
CA ALA A 110 -8.24 3.10 9.00
C ALA A 110 -9.34 2.68 8.02
N LYS A 111 -10.58 2.48 8.51
CA LYS A 111 -11.73 2.19 7.64
C LYS A 111 -12.08 3.37 6.74
N ALA A 112 -12.15 4.57 7.30
CA ALA A 112 -12.48 5.78 6.53
C ALA A 112 -11.45 6.04 5.42
N GLN A 113 -10.15 5.90 5.70
CA GLN A 113 -9.09 6.00 4.71
C GLN A 113 -9.23 4.93 3.62
N ALA A 114 -9.48 3.67 4.01
CA ALA A 114 -9.64 2.57 3.08
C ALA A 114 -10.84 2.75 2.14
N GLU A 115 -11.96 3.27 2.64
CA GLU A 115 -13.14 3.60 1.85
C GLU A 115 -12.87 4.74 0.87
N ALA A 116 -12.21 5.80 1.32
CA ALA A 116 -11.81 6.91 0.46
C ALA A 116 -10.87 6.46 -0.67
N ASP A 117 -9.88 5.62 -0.37
CA ASP A 117 -8.97 5.06 -1.34
C ASP A 117 -9.68 4.12 -2.34
N ALA A 118 -10.57 3.26 -1.87
CA ALA A 118 -11.33 2.36 -2.73
C ALA A 118 -12.23 3.15 -3.70
N ASN A 119 -12.90 4.19 -3.21
CA ASN A 119 -13.72 5.08 -4.04
C ASN A 119 -12.88 5.81 -5.10
N ARG A 120 -11.69 6.31 -4.73
CA ARG A 120 -10.77 6.96 -5.66
C ARG A 120 -10.28 6.01 -6.76
N ILE A 121 -9.92 4.77 -6.39
CA ILE A 121 -9.49 3.74 -7.35
C ILE A 121 -10.62 3.39 -8.30
N THR A 122 -11.83 3.15 -7.79
CA THR A 122 -13.00 2.82 -8.59
C THR A 122 -13.35 3.96 -9.55
N ALA A 123 -13.38 5.20 -9.07
CA ALA A 123 -13.61 6.38 -9.91
C ALA A 123 -12.55 6.53 -11.01
N GLY A 124 -11.28 6.25 -10.69
CA GLY A 124 -10.19 6.25 -11.67
C GLY A 124 -10.37 5.17 -12.75
N GLN A 125 -10.77 3.96 -12.37
CA GLN A 125 -11.05 2.86 -13.30
C GLN A 125 -12.27 3.17 -14.19
N GLU A 126 -13.32 3.77 -13.64
CA GLU A 126 -14.50 4.21 -14.40
C GLU A 126 -14.14 5.30 -15.41
N ALA A 127 -13.33 6.27 -14.99
CA ALA A 127 -12.87 7.35 -15.88
C ALA A 127 -12.01 6.80 -17.03
N GLU A 128 -11.09 5.88 -16.72
CA GLU A 128 -10.25 5.22 -17.72
C GLU A 128 -11.08 4.35 -18.68
N PHE A 129 -12.05 3.61 -18.18
CA PHE A 129 -12.98 2.85 -19.01
C PHE A 129 -13.72 3.76 -20.01
N ARG A 130 -14.21 4.91 -19.54
CA ARG A 130 -14.87 5.90 -20.40
C ARG A 130 -13.92 6.43 -21.45
N ARG A 131 -12.71 6.79 -21.06
CA ARG A 131 -11.66 7.31 -21.96
C ARG A 131 -11.34 6.32 -23.07
N ILE A 132 -11.13 5.04 -22.74
CA ILE A 132 -10.80 3.98 -23.71
C ILE A 132 -11.95 3.77 -24.70
N ASN A 133 -13.20 3.91 -24.25
CA ASN A 133 -14.38 3.71 -25.11
C ASN A 133 -14.89 5.00 -25.78
N GLY A 134 -14.13 6.10 -25.70
CA GLY A 134 -14.49 7.38 -26.35
C GLY A 134 -15.73 8.06 -25.75
N LEU A 135 -16.02 7.80 -24.48
CA LEU A 135 -17.17 8.38 -23.76
C LEU A 135 -16.75 9.58 -22.92
N ALA A 136 -17.53 10.65 -22.96
CA ALA A 136 -17.35 11.77 -22.05
C ALA A 136 -17.77 11.38 -20.60
N PRO A 137 -17.31 12.11 -19.57
CA PRO A 137 -17.66 11.81 -18.17
C PRO A 137 -19.17 11.77 -17.90
N SER A 138 -19.94 12.59 -18.61
CA SER A 138 -21.41 12.70 -18.49
C SER A 138 -22.19 11.75 -19.39
N ASP A 139 -21.53 11.04 -20.32
CA ASP A 139 -22.21 10.21 -21.29
C ASP A 139 -22.88 9.00 -20.63
N ARG A 140 -24.04 8.62 -21.16
CA ARG A 140 -24.72 7.39 -20.75
C ARG A 140 -23.96 6.17 -21.28
N ILE A 141 -23.69 5.19 -20.42
CA ILE A 141 -23.02 3.95 -20.84
C ILE A 141 -23.89 3.19 -21.85
N PRO A 142 -23.38 2.91 -23.07
CA PRO A 142 -24.10 2.15 -24.07
C PRO A 142 -24.47 0.75 -23.58
N PRO A 143 -25.61 0.17 -24.02
CA PRO A 143 -26.07 -1.14 -23.55
C PRO A 143 -25.02 -2.25 -23.71
N LYS A 144 -24.24 -2.22 -24.80
CA LYS A 144 -23.17 -3.22 -25.09
C LYS A 144 -22.01 -3.15 -24.09
N LEU A 145 -21.77 -2.00 -23.47
CA LEU A 145 -20.65 -1.78 -22.53
C LEU A 145 -21.07 -1.89 -21.06
N ARG A 146 -22.38 -1.95 -20.76
CA ARG A 146 -22.87 -1.98 -19.36
C ARG A 146 -22.36 -3.19 -18.60
N GLY A 147 -22.29 -4.36 -19.21
CA GLY A 147 -21.76 -5.56 -18.56
C GLY A 147 -20.32 -5.38 -18.06
N ALA A 148 -19.45 -4.89 -18.93
CA ALA A 148 -18.06 -4.62 -18.61
C ALA A 148 -17.90 -3.47 -17.58
N PHE A 149 -18.70 -2.39 -17.73
CA PHE A 149 -18.68 -1.27 -16.80
C PHE A 149 -19.11 -1.69 -15.37
N ASN A 150 -20.16 -2.50 -15.26
CA ASN A 150 -20.63 -2.98 -13.95
C ASN A 150 -19.65 -3.92 -13.24
N GLN A 151 -18.67 -4.47 -13.95
CA GLN A 151 -17.59 -5.27 -13.32
C GLN A 151 -16.58 -4.37 -12.59
N ILE A 152 -16.39 -3.12 -13.00
CA ILE A 152 -15.40 -2.19 -12.41
C ILE A 152 -15.77 -1.89 -10.95
N ALA A 153 -17.05 -1.62 -10.67
CA ALA A 153 -17.56 -1.26 -9.35
C ALA A 153 -18.32 -2.41 -8.67
N LYS A 154 -17.93 -3.66 -8.93
CA LYS A 154 -18.59 -4.81 -8.31
C LYS A 154 -18.47 -4.75 -6.79
N LYS A 155 -19.61 -4.76 -6.10
CA LYS A 155 -19.71 -4.53 -4.66
C LYS A 155 -18.78 -5.42 -3.83
N ASP A 156 -18.62 -6.68 -4.22
CA ASP A 156 -17.77 -7.64 -3.51
C ASP A 156 -16.27 -7.33 -3.69
N ASP A 157 -15.85 -6.86 -4.86
CA ASP A 157 -14.47 -6.51 -5.14
C ASP A 157 -14.09 -5.21 -4.42
N VAL A 158 -14.98 -4.22 -4.40
CA VAL A 158 -14.80 -2.99 -3.62
C VAL A 158 -14.71 -3.32 -2.12
N LYS A 159 -15.59 -4.19 -1.60
CA LYS A 159 -15.54 -4.63 -0.19
C LYS A 159 -14.23 -5.34 0.16
N ARG A 160 -13.75 -6.21 -0.72
CA ARG A 160 -12.44 -6.88 -0.55
C ARG A 160 -11.29 -5.86 -0.56
N LEU A 161 -11.35 -4.87 -1.46
CA LEU A 161 -10.37 -3.80 -1.55
C LEU A 161 -10.34 -2.98 -0.25
N VAL A 162 -11.50 -2.55 0.26
CA VAL A 162 -11.62 -1.84 1.54
C VAL A 162 -11.02 -2.67 2.67
N THR A 163 -11.39 -3.95 2.79
CA THR A 163 -10.86 -4.83 3.84
C THR A 163 -9.33 -4.95 3.77
N ARG A 164 -8.77 -5.11 2.58
CA ARG A 164 -7.32 -5.18 2.37
C ARG A 164 -6.64 -3.87 2.76
N ARG A 165 -7.17 -2.72 2.29
CA ARG A 165 -6.62 -1.40 2.60
C ARG A 165 -6.68 -1.07 4.09
N THR A 166 -7.78 -1.44 4.76
CA THR A 166 -7.87 -1.29 6.22
C THR A 166 -6.75 -2.05 6.93
N ARG A 167 -6.48 -3.30 6.53
CA ARG A 167 -5.35 -4.07 7.08
C ARG A 167 -4.01 -3.41 6.83
N ASP A 168 -3.76 -2.93 5.60
CA ASP A 168 -2.52 -2.24 5.25
C ASP A 168 -2.29 -0.99 6.12
N VAL A 169 -3.35 -0.24 6.46
CA VAL A 169 -3.27 0.92 7.37
C VAL A 169 -2.95 0.48 8.79
N LEU A 170 -3.67 -0.54 9.30
CA LEU A 170 -3.45 -1.07 10.65
C LEU A 170 -2.06 -1.69 10.80
N ASP A 171 -1.57 -2.42 9.82
CA ASP A 171 -0.22 -3.01 9.85
C ASP A 171 0.84 -1.91 9.94
N ARG A 172 0.70 -0.82 9.16
CA ARG A 172 1.62 0.33 9.27
C ARG A 172 1.57 0.99 10.65
N ALA A 173 0.38 1.15 11.21
CA ALA A 173 0.19 1.74 12.53
C ALA A 173 0.84 0.87 13.61
N LEU A 174 0.61 -0.43 13.59
CA LEU A 174 1.22 -1.39 14.53
C LEU A 174 2.75 -1.41 14.40
N ASN A 175 3.29 -1.39 13.18
CA ASN A 175 4.74 -1.28 12.97
C ASN A 175 5.29 0.05 13.50
N SER A 176 4.56 1.14 13.37
CA SER A 176 4.96 2.45 13.93
C SER A 176 4.99 2.41 15.47
N ILE A 177 4.01 1.74 16.09
CA ILE A 177 3.99 1.53 17.56
C ILE A 177 5.15 0.64 17.97
N ALA A 178 5.36 -0.49 17.27
CA ALA A 178 6.45 -1.41 17.58
C ALA A 178 7.83 -0.75 17.48
N SER A 179 8.03 0.20 16.54
CA SER A 179 9.30 0.92 16.42
C SER A 179 9.63 1.79 17.61
N ILE A 180 8.62 2.30 18.37
CA ILE A 180 8.84 3.12 19.57
C ILE A 180 9.49 2.30 20.70
N TYR A 181 9.15 1.01 20.78
CA TYR A 181 9.63 0.12 21.86
C TYR A 181 10.92 -0.63 21.51
N ARG A 182 11.42 -0.47 20.28
CA ARG A 182 12.65 -1.11 19.82
C ARG A 182 13.87 -0.21 19.96
N ASP A 183 13.70 1.10 19.89
CA ASP A 183 14.74 2.11 20.08
C ASP A 183 14.87 2.48 21.56
#